data_11d7fc89ae74a60a18288d7c8f398a43
#
_entry.id   11d7fc89ae74a60a18288d7c8f398a43
#
_cell.length_a   1.000
_cell.length_b   1.000
_cell.length_c   1.000
_cell.angle_alpha   90.00
_cell.angle_beta   90.00
_cell.angle_gamma   90.00
#
_symmetry.space_group_name_H-M   'P 1'
#
loop_
_entity.id
_entity.type
_entity.pdbx_description
1 polymer ?
#
loop_
_entity_poly.entity_id
_entity_poly.type
_entity_poly.pdbx_seq_one_letter_code
_entity_poly.pdbx_strand_id
1 'polypeptide(L)'
;PFAGTLFYTGPWLEPLGVPVIPGARIVGVRLRPGATSALLQVSAASLFNASRPALAHGGIRGAQLHAALSPRAMTSTTLDDTAQAFDEFWRSESSHLVPPDPMVSSAVDAMVASDGEEAIAEIARQVGCSARTLLRRFRAATALTPKQFARIRRLLAAAWHVIDGEERWGRIAALAGYADQPHLHHD
;
A
#
# COMPACT_ATOMS: atom_id res chain seq x y z
N PRO A 1 15.72 10.52 -17.74
CA PRO A 1 15.72 9.15 -18.30
C PRO A 1 14.66 8.23 -17.70
N PHE A 2 13.68 8.76 -16.88
CA PHE A 2 12.59 7.96 -16.28
C PHE A 2 11.22 8.26 -16.89
N ALA A 3 11.15 9.11 -17.92
CA ALA A 3 9.87 9.43 -18.57
C ALA A 3 9.22 8.16 -19.15
N GLY A 4 7.95 7.94 -18.83
CA GLY A 4 7.20 6.76 -19.25
C GLY A 4 7.61 5.44 -18.58
N THR A 5 8.46 5.47 -17.54
CA THR A 5 8.84 4.25 -16.82
C THR A 5 7.80 3.91 -15.75
N LEU A 6 7.26 2.71 -15.82
CA LEU A 6 6.38 2.15 -14.79
C LEU A 6 7.20 1.48 -13.69
N PHE A 7 6.92 1.83 -12.43
CA PHE A 7 7.56 1.22 -11.27
C PHE A 7 6.53 0.47 -10.41
N TYR A 8 6.96 -0.63 -9.83
CA TYR A 8 6.32 -1.27 -8.69
C TYR A 8 6.98 -0.76 -7.42
N THR A 9 6.20 -0.16 -6.55
CA THR A 9 6.68 0.33 -5.25
C THR A 9 5.97 -0.42 -4.14
N GLY A 10 6.74 -1.06 -3.28
CA GLY A 10 6.23 -1.84 -2.17
C GLY A 10 6.00 -1.02 -0.90
N PRO A 11 5.68 -1.70 0.20
CA PRO A 11 5.57 -1.04 1.49
C PRO A 11 6.95 -0.60 2.00
N TRP A 12 7.01 0.59 2.57
CA TRP A 12 8.19 1.18 3.19
C TRP A 12 7.98 1.33 4.69
N LEU A 13 8.97 0.96 5.47
CA LEU A 13 9.01 1.20 6.93
C LEU A 13 9.94 2.35 7.31
N GLU A 14 10.66 2.88 6.33
CA GLU A 14 11.56 4.01 6.46
C GLU A 14 11.12 5.14 5.52
N PRO A 15 11.45 6.39 5.80
CA PRO A 15 11.13 7.49 4.90
C PRO A 15 11.70 7.26 3.49
N LEU A 16 10.85 7.35 2.48
CA LEU A 16 11.26 7.28 1.09
C LEU A 16 11.60 8.68 0.58
N GLY A 17 12.86 8.91 0.25
CA GLY A 17 13.28 10.10 -0.48
C GLY A 17 12.87 10.02 -1.95
N VAL A 18 11.94 10.85 -2.38
CA VAL A 18 11.56 10.97 -3.79
C VAL A 18 12.19 12.25 -4.34
N PRO A 19 13.10 12.17 -5.34
CA PRO A 19 13.67 13.37 -5.93
C PRO A 19 12.59 14.17 -6.67
N VAL A 20 12.47 15.44 -6.34
CA VAL A 20 11.58 16.35 -7.06
C VAL A 20 12.29 16.84 -8.32
N ILE A 21 11.80 16.44 -9.48
CA ILE A 21 12.32 16.88 -10.79
C ILE A 21 11.35 17.92 -11.33
N PRO A 22 11.79 19.17 -11.56
CA PRO A 22 10.92 20.21 -12.09
C PRO A 22 10.22 19.78 -13.40
N GLY A 23 8.92 19.96 -13.48
CA GLY A 23 8.10 19.56 -14.64
C GLY A 23 7.80 18.07 -14.76
N ALA A 24 8.31 17.22 -13.87
CA ALA A 24 7.94 15.81 -13.85
C ALA A 24 6.55 15.63 -13.21
N ARG A 25 5.74 14.76 -13.84
CA ARG A 25 4.49 14.26 -13.24
C ARG A 25 4.71 12.82 -12.80
N ILE A 26 4.27 12.50 -11.60
CA ILE A 26 4.23 11.14 -11.08
C ILE A 26 2.77 10.80 -10.86
N VAL A 27 2.31 9.74 -11.50
CA VAL A 27 0.95 9.22 -11.33
C VAL A 27 1.05 7.77 -10.89
N GLY A 28 0.23 7.40 -9.94
CA GLY A 28 0.27 6.04 -9.42
C GLY A 28 -1.09 5.56 -8.91
N VAL A 29 -1.24 4.25 -8.86
CA VAL A 29 -2.37 3.58 -8.25
C VAL A 29 -1.86 2.81 -7.04
N ARG A 30 -2.52 3.02 -5.92
CA ARG A 30 -2.24 2.26 -4.70
C ARG A 30 -3.12 1.02 -4.66
N LEU A 31 -2.48 -0.14 -4.69
CA LEU A 31 -3.18 -1.41 -4.54
C LEU A 31 -3.63 -1.61 -3.08
N ARG A 32 -4.75 -2.30 -2.88
CA ARG A 32 -5.13 -2.77 -1.54
C ARG A 32 -4.04 -3.71 -1.00
N PRO A 33 -3.71 -3.63 0.29
CA PRO A 33 -2.76 -4.56 0.90
C PRO A 33 -3.19 -6.00 0.66
N GLY A 34 -2.25 -6.86 0.25
CA GLY A 34 -2.50 -8.24 -0.12
C GLY A 34 -2.84 -8.49 -1.60
N ALA A 35 -3.09 -7.44 -2.40
CA ALA A 35 -3.40 -7.61 -3.83
C ALA A 35 -2.16 -7.69 -4.74
N THR A 36 -0.95 -7.48 -4.22
CA THR A 36 0.28 -7.40 -5.01
C THR A 36 0.50 -8.63 -5.89
N SER A 37 0.48 -9.82 -5.28
CA SER A 37 0.72 -11.08 -6.02
C SER A 37 -0.39 -11.38 -7.02
N ALA A 38 -1.64 -11.05 -6.68
CA ALA A 38 -2.80 -11.24 -7.55
C ALA A 38 -2.73 -10.35 -8.80
N LEU A 39 -2.37 -9.09 -8.64
CA LEU A 39 -2.42 -8.10 -9.70
C LEU A 39 -1.12 -7.97 -10.48
N LEU A 40 0.01 -7.99 -9.79
CA LEU A 40 1.33 -7.74 -10.39
C LEU A 40 2.10 -9.04 -10.69
N GLN A 41 1.65 -10.18 -10.17
CA GLN A 41 2.32 -11.49 -10.30
C GLN A 41 3.78 -11.48 -9.77
N VAL A 42 4.04 -10.63 -8.78
CA VAL A 42 5.32 -10.58 -8.08
C VAL A 42 5.11 -10.79 -6.58
N SER A 43 6.11 -11.33 -5.91
CA SER A 43 6.06 -11.47 -4.45
C SER A 43 6.06 -10.10 -3.77
N ALA A 44 5.17 -9.88 -2.81
CA ALA A 44 5.20 -8.67 -2.00
C ALA A 44 6.55 -8.47 -1.29
N ALA A 45 7.19 -9.57 -0.86
CA ALA A 45 8.50 -9.52 -0.21
C ALA A 45 9.61 -8.97 -1.12
N SER A 46 9.53 -9.17 -2.44
CA SER A 46 10.52 -8.64 -3.39
C SER A 46 10.43 -7.13 -3.58
N LEU A 47 9.35 -6.53 -3.11
CA LEU A 47 9.10 -5.09 -3.16
C LEU A 47 9.25 -4.40 -1.79
N PHE A 48 9.54 -5.14 -0.72
CA PHE A 48 9.70 -4.57 0.61
C PHE A 48 10.85 -3.56 0.65
N ASN A 49 10.59 -2.33 1.10
CA ASN A 49 11.52 -1.20 1.08
C ASN A 49 12.19 -1.00 -0.30
N ALA A 50 11.45 -1.26 -1.37
CA ALA A 50 12.00 -1.18 -2.72
C ALA A 50 11.00 -0.61 -3.73
N SER A 51 11.55 0.12 -4.70
CA SER A 51 10.88 0.51 -5.94
C SER A 51 11.63 -0.14 -7.10
N ARG A 52 10.91 -0.86 -7.97
CA ARG A 52 11.50 -1.66 -9.05
C ARG A 52 10.85 -1.33 -10.39
N PRO A 53 11.63 -1.12 -11.47
CA PRO A 53 11.05 -0.98 -12.81
C PRO A 53 10.23 -2.23 -13.18
N ALA A 54 9.00 -2.02 -13.66
CA ALA A 54 8.08 -3.12 -13.98
C ALA A 54 8.64 -4.04 -15.07
N LEU A 55 9.31 -3.48 -16.09
CA LEU A 55 9.95 -4.25 -17.16
C LEU A 55 11.05 -5.19 -16.66
N ALA A 56 11.83 -4.76 -15.67
CA ALA A 56 12.94 -5.56 -15.16
C ALA A 56 12.51 -6.57 -14.09
N HIS A 57 11.41 -6.30 -13.38
CA HIS A 57 11.04 -7.07 -12.20
C HIS A 57 9.74 -7.87 -12.36
N GLY A 58 8.82 -7.40 -13.19
CA GLY A 58 7.47 -7.97 -13.34
C GLY A 58 7.34 -9.07 -14.39
N GLY A 59 8.43 -9.50 -15.02
CA GLY A 59 8.36 -10.52 -16.07
C GLY A 59 7.35 -10.17 -17.18
N ILE A 60 6.61 -11.17 -17.66
CA ILE A 60 5.58 -10.99 -18.72
C ILE A 60 4.52 -9.99 -18.25
N ARG A 61 4.08 -10.08 -16.99
CA ARG A 61 3.07 -9.17 -16.44
C ARG A 61 3.56 -7.73 -16.37
N GLY A 62 4.81 -7.52 -16.00
CA GLY A 62 5.44 -6.19 -16.00
C GLY A 62 5.51 -5.59 -17.41
N ALA A 63 5.84 -6.38 -18.40
CA ALA A 63 5.86 -5.95 -19.80
C ALA A 63 4.44 -5.57 -20.29
N GLN A 64 3.43 -6.37 -19.99
CA GLN A 64 2.02 -6.09 -20.34
C GLN A 64 1.54 -4.78 -19.72
N LEU A 65 1.76 -4.60 -18.40
CA LEU A 65 1.40 -3.38 -17.69
C LEU A 65 2.13 -2.15 -18.25
N HIS A 66 3.42 -2.27 -18.50
CA HIS A 66 4.19 -1.18 -19.08
C HIS A 66 3.68 -0.81 -20.48
N ALA A 67 3.44 -1.78 -21.35
CA ALA A 67 2.95 -1.54 -22.70
C ALA A 67 1.56 -0.89 -22.72
N ALA A 68 0.68 -1.27 -21.77
CA ALA A 68 -0.68 -0.75 -21.70
C ALA A 68 -0.75 0.64 -21.06
N LEU A 69 0.05 0.92 -20.02
CA LEU A 69 -0.13 2.09 -19.17
C LEU A 69 0.87 3.22 -19.45
N SER A 70 2.13 2.89 -19.80
CA SER A 70 3.15 3.94 -20.00
C SER A 70 2.83 4.90 -21.14
N PRO A 71 2.40 4.47 -22.34
CA PRO A 71 2.03 5.39 -23.40
C PRO A 71 0.85 6.30 -23.01
N ARG A 72 -0.16 5.73 -22.37
CA ARG A 72 -1.34 6.50 -21.92
C ARG A 72 -0.98 7.52 -20.84
N ALA A 73 -0.16 7.14 -19.85
CA ALA A 73 0.31 8.07 -18.83
C ALA A 73 1.16 9.21 -19.41
N MET A 74 1.90 8.98 -20.49
CA MET A 74 2.68 10.01 -21.17
C MET A 74 1.81 10.99 -21.96
N THR A 75 0.71 10.53 -22.54
CA THR A 75 -0.18 11.34 -23.38
C THR A 75 -1.35 11.96 -22.60
N SER A 76 -1.67 11.42 -21.43
CA SER A 76 -2.74 11.95 -20.57
C SER A 76 -2.43 13.35 -20.10
N THR A 77 -3.41 14.23 -20.20
CA THR A 77 -3.31 15.63 -19.74
C THR A 77 -3.84 15.83 -18.34
N THR A 78 -4.74 14.94 -17.89
CA THR A 78 -5.39 14.98 -16.57
C THR A 78 -5.12 13.73 -15.75
N LEU A 79 -5.38 13.81 -14.43
CA LEU A 79 -5.37 12.64 -13.55
C LEU A 79 -6.50 11.67 -13.90
N ASP A 80 -7.65 12.19 -14.31
CA ASP A 80 -8.82 11.38 -14.67
C ASP A 80 -8.56 10.50 -15.89
N ASP A 81 -7.90 11.04 -16.93
CA ASP A 81 -7.51 10.24 -18.11
C ASP A 81 -6.60 9.07 -17.71
N THR A 82 -5.67 9.34 -16.78
CA THR A 82 -4.76 8.31 -16.29
C THR A 82 -5.49 7.28 -15.43
N ALA A 83 -6.36 7.73 -14.52
CA ALA A 83 -7.17 6.83 -13.69
C ALA A 83 -8.06 5.93 -14.56
N GLN A 84 -8.71 6.50 -15.58
CA GLN A 84 -9.51 5.74 -16.53
C GLN A 84 -8.69 4.67 -17.26
N ALA A 85 -7.47 4.98 -17.70
CA ALA A 85 -6.58 4.02 -18.35
C ALA A 85 -6.24 2.83 -17.43
N PHE A 86 -6.02 3.08 -16.13
CA PHE A 86 -5.81 2.03 -15.14
C PHE A 86 -7.08 1.19 -14.94
N ASP A 87 -8.23 1.82 -14.83
CA ASP A 87 -9.52 1.14 -14.65
C ASP A 87 -9.87 0.25 -15.84
N GLU A 88 -9.69 0.74 -17.07
CA GLU A 88 -9.92 -0.03 -18.29
C GLU A 88 -9.00 -1.25 -18.34
N PHE A 89 -7.71 -1.06 -18.04
CA PHE A 89 -6.75 -2.16 -17.99
C PHE A 89 -7.18 -3.23 -16.98
N TRP A 90 -7.47 -2.85 -15.73
CA TRP A 90 -7.86 -3.82 -14.70
C TRP A 90 -9.20 -4.50 -14.98
N ARG A 91 -10.14 -3.80 -15.60
CA ARG A 91 -11.42 -4.38 -16.04
C ARG A 91 -11.23 -5.44 -17.12
N SER A 92 -10.37 -5.16 -18.10
CA SER A 92 -10.06 -6.14 -19.17
C SER A 92 -9.37 -7.40 -18.66
N GLU A 93 -8.61 -7.27 -17.56
CA GLU A 93 -7.84 -8.36 -16.97
C GLU A 93 -8.58 -9.11 -15.84
N SER A 94 -9.77 -8.66 -15.46
CA SER A 94 -10.48 -9.13 -14.26
C SER A 94 -10.72 -10.64 -14.23
N SER A 95 -10.94 -11.28 -15.38
CA SER A 95 -11.16 -12.73 -15.50
C SER A 95 -9.92 -13.58 -15.24
N HIS A 96 -8.74 -13.00 -15.29
CA HIS A 96 -7.46 -13.68 -15.13
C HIS A 96 -6.80 -13.45 -13.76
N LEU A 97 -7.44 -12.65 -12.90
CA LEU A 97 -6.90 -12.30 -11.60
C LEU A 97 -7.19 -13.38 -10.56
N VAL A 98 -6.15 -13.79 -9.84
CA VAL A 98 -6.33 -14.64 -8.67
C VAL A 98 -6.80 -13.74 -7.51
N PRO A 99 -7.92 -14.05 -6.85
CA PRO A 99 -8.39 -13.23 -5.73
C PRO A 99 -7.33 -13.15 -4.61
N PRO A 100 -7.18 -11.99 -3.96
CA PRO A 100 -6.37 -11.88 -2.74
C PRO A 100 -6.88 -12.85 -1.66
N ASP A 101 -6.00 -13.23 -0.73
CA ASP A 101 -6.37 -14.06 0.41
C ASP A 101 -7.50 -13.40 1.23
N PRO A 102 -8.71 -14.01 1.31
CA PRO A 102 -9.85 -13.39 1.96
C PRO A 102 -9.64 -13.15 3.46
N MET A 103 -8.89 -14.02 4.14
CA MET A 103 -8.55 -13.83 5.56
C MET A 103 -7.65 -12.59 5.73
N VAL A 104 -6.66 -12.41 4.86
CA VAL A 104 -5.80 -11.22 4.89
C VAL A 104 -6.60 -9.96 4.55
N SER A 105 -7.48 -10.04 3.55
CA SER A 105 -8.35 -8.91 3.18
C SER A 105 -9.23 -8.47 4.34
N SER A 106 -9.90 -9.41 5.03
CA SER A 106 -10.73 -9.10 6.21
C SER A 106 -9.90 -8.52 7.37
N ALA A 107 -8.69 -9.05 7.60
CA ALA A 107 -7.80 -8.51 8.63
C ALA A 107 -7.32 -7.09 8.28
N VAL A 108 -7.03 -6.80 7.01
CA VAL A 108 -6.71 -5.44 6.53
C VAL A 108 -7.88 -4.51 6.77
N ASP A 109 -9.10 -4.93 6.44
CA ASP A 109 -10.31 -4.11 6.63
C ASP A 109 -10.54 -3.78 8.11
N ALA A 110 -10.38 -4.74 9.02
CA ALA A 110 -10.46 -4.51 10.47
C ALA A 110 -9.39 -3.51 10.96
N MET A 111 -8.14 -3.67 10.52
CA MET A 111 -7.06 -2.74 10.88
C MET A 111 -7.26 -1.34 10.30
N VAL A 112 -7.86 -1.23 9.12
CA VAL A 112 -8.20 0.08 8.52
C VAL A 112 -9.35 0.73 9.26
N ALA A 113 -10.39 -0.02 9.62
CA ALA A 113 -11.55 0.49 10.34
C ALA A 113 -11.22 0.97 11.76
N SER A 114 -10.23 0.34 12.41
CA SER A 114 -9.76 0.72 13.76
C SER A 114 -8.55 1.67 13.74
N ASP A 115 -8.12 2.18 12.57
CA ASP A 115 -6.88 2.92 12.40
C ASP A 115 -5.65 2.27 13.06
N GLY A 116 -5.68 0.94 13.15
CA GLY A 116 -4.60 0.14 13.72
C GLY A 116 -4.58 0.08 15.25
N GLU A 117 -5.64 0.51 15.92
CA GLU A 117 -5.74 0.46 17.38
C GLU A 117 -6.10 -0.93 17.92
N GLU A 118 -6.87 -1.69 17.13
CA GLU A 118 -7.36 -3.00 17.57
C GLU A 118 -6.21 -4.00 17.78
N ALA A 119 -6.28 -4.76 18.85
CA ALA A 119 -5.27 -5.76 19.18
C ALA A 119 -5.22 -6.87 18.11
N ILE A 120 -4.01 -7.24 17.66
CA ILE A 120 -3.80 -8.25 16.62
C ILE A 120 -4.41 -9.61 16.98
N ALA A 121 -4.43 -9.96 18.28
CA ALA A 121 -5.08 -11.19 18.76
C ALA A 121 -6.59 -11.17 18.54
N GLU A 122 -7.22 -10.01 18.72
CA GLU A 122 -8.65 -9.82 18.51
C GLU A 122 -8.99 -9.88 17.01
N ILE A 123 -8.20 -9.21 16.17
CA ILE A 123 -8.34 -9.31 14.71
C ILE A 123 -8.19 -10.76 14.24
N ALA A 124 -7.20 -11.50 14.77
CA ALA A 124 -7.04 -12.92 14.44
C ALA A 124 -8.27 -13.75 14.82
N ARG A 125 -8.88 -13.47 15.98
CA ARG A 125 -10.12 -14.12 16.42
C ARG A 125 -11.29 -13.81 15.48
N GLN A 126 -11.46 -12.55 15.07
CA GLN A 126 -12.52 -12.11 14.15
C GLN A 126 -12.42 -12.79 12.79
N VAL A 127 -11.21 -12.95 12.25
CA VAL A 127 -11.00 -13.64 10.97
C VAL A 127 -10.88 -15.17 11.10
N GLY A 128 -11.18 -15.72 12.29
CA GLY A 128 -11.28 -17.15 12.53
C GLY A 128 -9.94 -17.90 12.51
N CYS A 129 -8.84 -17.27 12.97
CA CYS A 129 -7.54 -17.94 13.00
C CYS A 129 -6.70 -17.61 14.24
N SER A 130 -5.58 -18.33 14.41
CA SER A 130 -4.59 -17.99 15.43
C SER A 130 -3.75 -16.79 14.99
N ALA A 131 -3.22 -16.02 15.97
CA ALA A 131 -2.29 -14.91 15.69
C ALA A 131 -1.05 -15.37 14.89
N ARG A 132 -0.56 -16.61 15.11
CA ARG A 132 0.54 -17.20 14.33
C ARG A 132 0.15 -17.42 12.86
N THR A 133 -1.06 -17.91 12.61
CA THR A 133 -1.58 -18.11 11.24
C THR A 133 -1.75 -16.79 10.54
N LEU A 134 -2.36 -15.79 11.22
CA LEU A 134 -2.51 -14.45 10.69
C LEU A 134 -1.14 -13.85 10.34
N LEU A 135 -0.17 -13.89 11.24
CA LEU A 135 1.18 -13.38 11.01
C LEU A 135 1.80 -13.96 9.73
N ARG A 136 1.76 -15.28 9.59
CA ARG A 136 2.34 -15.98 8.44
C ARG A 136 1.68 -15.59 7.12
N ARG A 137 0.34 -15.63 7.06
CA ARG A 137 -0.43 -15.31 5.83
C ARG A 137 -0.34 -13.83 5.48
N PHE A 138 -0.48 -12.97 6.47
CA PHE A 138 -0.38 -11.52 6.29
C PHE A 138 0.99 -11.10 5.75
N ARG A 139 2.07 -11.64 6.34
CA ARG A 139 3.43 -11.35 5.87
C ARG A 139 3.69 -11.87 4.46
N ALA A 140 3.18 -13.04 4.11
CA ALA A 140 3.30 -13.59 2.76
C ALA A 140 2.59 -12.70 1.72
N ALA A 141 1.41 -12.16 2.06
CA ALA A 141 0.60 -11.37 1.14
C ALA A 141 1.04 -9.90 1.03
N THR A 142 1.58 -9.32 2.12
CA THR A 142 1.83 -7.86 2.22
C THR A 142 3.29 -7.48 2.38
N ALA A 143 4.17 -8.44 2.67
CA ALA A 143 5.54 -8.26 3.15
C ALA A 143 5.68 -7.60 4.54
N LEU A 144 4.58 -7.22 5.17
CA LEU A 144 4.54 -6.63 6.51
C LEU A 144 3.99 -7.63 7.53
N THR A 145 4.40 -7.49 8.79
CA THR A 145 3.67 -8.11 9.89
C THR A 145 2.38 -7.34 10.17
N PRO A 146 1.34 -7.97 10.75
CA PRO A 146 0.13 -7.26 11.18
C PRO A 146 0.44 -6.07 12.10
N LYS A 147 1.42 -6.22 13.02
CA LYS A 147 1.85 -5.15 13.92
C LYS A 147 2.47 -3.96 13.18
N GLN A 148 3.31 -4.22 12.16
CA GLN A 148 3.89 -3.16 11.33
C GLN A 148 2.80 -2.42 10.54
N PHE A 149 1.84 -3.15 9.99
CA PHE A 149 0.73 -2.53 9.27
C PHE A 149 -0.15 -1.68 10.19
N ALA A 150 -0.50 -2.19 11.37
CA ALA A 150 -1.25 -1.42 12.38
C ALA A 150 -0.51 -0.14 12.80
N ARG A 151 0.82 -0.23 12.98
CA ARG A 151 1.66 0.95 13.27
C ARG A 151 1.59 2.00 12.16
N ILE A 152 1.70 1.58 10.89
CA ILE A 152 1.55 2.49 9.74
C ILE A 152 0.16 3.15 9.74
N ARG A 153 -0.90 2.39 10.07
CA ARG A 153 -2.26 2.95 10.14
C ARG A 153 -2.38 4.03 11.20
N ARG A 154 -1.88 3.79 12.41
CA ARG A 154 -1.87 4.80 13.49
C ARG A 154 -1.07 6.05 13.11
N LEU A 155 0.10 5.87 12.49
CA LEU A 155 0.91 7.00 12.04
C LEU A 155 0.18 7.82 10.96
N LEU A 156 -0.52 7.17 10.03
CA LEU A 156 -1.35 7.86 9.05
C LEU A 156 -2.52 8.60 9.70
N ALA A 157 -3.18 8.01 10.70
CA ALA A 157 -4.23 8.70 11.46
C ALA A 157 -3.68 9.95 12.16
N ALA A 158 -2.51 9.84 12.81
CA ALA A 158 -1.83 11.00 13.39
C ALA A 158 -1.52 12.09 12.37
N ALA A 159 -1.03 11.71 11.19
CA ALA A 159 -0.74 12.66 10.12
C ALA A 159 -2.01 13.39 9.60
N TRP A 160 -3.14 12.69 9.52
CA TRP A 160 -4.43 13.32 9.18
C TRP A 160 -4.86 14.35 10.21
N HIS A 161 -4.69 14.09 11.52
CA HIS A 161 -4.99 15.09 12.56
C HIS A 161 -4.14 16.36 12.43
N VAL A 162 -2.86 16.23 12.03
CA VAL A 162 -2.02 17.39 11.73
C VAL A 162 -2.55 18.16 10.51
N ILE A 163 -2.93 17.46 9.44
CA ILE A 163 -3.47 18.07 8.22
C ILE A 163 -4.79 18.80 8.51
N ASP A 164 -5.61 18.24 9.39
CA ASP A 164 -6.89 18.84 9.84
C ASP A 164 -6.70 20.01 10.84
N GLY A 165 -5.45 20.38 11.14
CA GLY A 165 -5.11 21.59 11.90
C GLY A 165 -4.93 21.38 13.41
N GLU A 166 -4.84 20.15 13.92
CA GLU A 166 -4.48 19.94 15.33
C GLU A 166 -2.96 20.12 15.50
N GLU A 167 -2.55 21.05 16.35
CA GLU A 167 -1.15 21.39 16.59
C GLU A 167 -0.57 20.76 17.86
N ARG A 168 -1.42 20.27 18.75
CA ARG A 168 -1.01 19.73 20.04
C ARG A 168 -0.64 18.26 19.93
N TRP A 169 0.64 17.97 19.90
CA TRP A 169 1.17 16.62 19.74
C TRP A 169 0.65 15.60 20.75
N GLY A 170 0.44 16.01 22.00
CA GLY A 170 -0.17 15.12 23.01
C GLY A 170 -1.61 14.74 22.70
N ARG A 171 -2.38 15.67 22.07
CA ARG A 171 -3.75 15.39 21.62
C ARG A 171 -3.75 14.54 20.36
N ILE A 172 -2.85 14.83 19.40
CA ILE A 172 -2.67 14.00 18.20
C ILE A 172 -2.33 12.56 18.59
N ALA A 173 -1.40 12.37 19.53
CA ALA A 173 -1.05 11.06 20.04
C ALA A 173 -2.28 10.32 20.61
N ALA A 174 -3.05 10.98 21.49
CA ALA A 174 -4.26 10.39 22.07
C ALA A 174 -5.33 10.04 21.02
N LEU A 175 -5.55 10.92 20.02
CA LEU A 175 -6.53 10.71 18.94
C LEU A 175 -6.13 9.58 17.98
N ALA A 176 -4.82 9.33 17.83
CA ALA A 176 -4.29 8.27 16.97
C ALA A 176 -3.95 6.97 17.73
N GLY A 177 -4.48 6.78 18.94
CA GLY A 177 -4.34 5.54 19.72
C GLY A 177 -2.94 5.29 20.30
N TYR A 178 -2.13 6.35 20.48
CA TYR A 178 -0.85 6.27 21.18
C TYR A 178 -1.02 6.54 22.67
N ALA A 179 -0.24 5.86 23.51
CA ALA A 179 -0.27 6.06 24.94
C ALA A 179 0.13 7.48 25.35
N ASP A 180 1.09 8.05 24.64
CA ASP A 180 1.62 9.40 24.90
C ASP A 180 2.36 9.94 23.65
N GLN A 181 2.78 11.21 23.74
CA GLN A 181 3.55 11.88 22.68
C GLN A 181 4.94 11.23 22.43
N PRO A 182 5.75 10.83 23.44
CA PRO A 182 6.97 10.06 23.19
C PRO A 182 6.76 8.79 22.39
N HIS A 183 5.69 8.05 22.64
CA HIS A 183 5.35 6.86 21.89
C HIS A 183 5.05 7.16 20.41
N LEU A 184 4.33 8.25 20.11
CA LEU A 184 4.11 8.72 18.75
C LEU A 184 5.43 9.10 18.06
N HIS A 185 6.34 9.80 18.77
CA HIS A 185 7.62 10.23 18.20
C HIS A 185 8.59 9.07 17.96
N HIS A 186 8.41 7.95 18.65
CA HIS A 186 9.24 6.75 18.46
C HIS A 186 8.82 5.96 17.21
N ASP A 187 7.59 6.09 16.80
CA ASP A 187 7.03 5.41 15.62
C ASP A 187 7.27 6.17 14.34
#